data_9c202d980f6fda727736d8cdd12e0b31
#
_entry.id   9c202d980f6fda727736d8cdd12e0b31
#
_cell.length_a   1.000
_cell.length_b   1.000
_cell.length_c   1.000
_cell.angle_alpha   90.00
_cell.angle_beta   90.00
_cell.angle_gamma   90.00
#
_symmetry.space_group_name_H-M   'P 1'
#
loop_
_entity.id
_entity.type
_entity.pdbx_description
1 polymer ?
#
loop_
_entity_poly.entity_id
_entity_poly.type
_entity_poly.pdbx_seq_one_letter_code
_entity_poly.pdbx_strand_id
1 'polypeptide(L)'
;LTDIKDRYNIENSTALEAITDGLCSSIGSLSNPGKISNSLKSIQNIKIDEETVKKYLDCICDSFLFEGAQRYDIKGKEYYKSFKKYYCVDVGLRNARLNFRQQEITHIMENVIYNELRARDYMVDVGMVESREMRNGKSEYIQYEVDFIATNGIDKYYIQSAYSMPTEEKRQQEFKSLKKIGDSFRKIVIVGDDIATYTNEDGITVMGLFQFLLNNDVLK
;
A
#
# COMPACT_ATOMS: atom_id res chain seq x y z
N LEU A 1 -0.96 10.56 -20.51
CA LEU A 1 -0.75 11.79 -19.70
C LEU A 1 -1.18 13.07 -20.44
N THR A 2 -1.36 13.06 -21.77
CA THR A 2 -1.79 14.22 -22.55
C THR A 2 -3.10 14.80 -22.00
N ASP A 3 -4.12 13.97 -21.79
CA ASP A 3 -5.40 14.41 -21.21
C ASP A 3 -5.26 15.09 -19.84
N ILE A 4 -4.35 14.62 -18.99
CA ILE A 4 -4.07 15.23 -17.68
C ILE A 4 -3.46 16.60 -17.88
N LYS A 5 -2.47 16.71 -18.77
CA LYS A 5 -1.79 17.99 -19.08
C LYS A 5 -2.81 19.03 -19.56
N ASP A 6 -3.67 18.64 -20.49
CA ASP A 6 -4.65 19.55 -21.12
C ASP A 6 -5.76 19.93 -20.13
N ARG A 7 -6.31 18.93 -19.39
CA ARG A 7 -7.40 19.14 -18.42
C ARG A 7 -7.03 20.04 -17.26
N TYR A 8 -5.81 19.89 -16.74
CA TYR A 8 -5.37 20.63 -15.54
C TYR A 8 -4.39 21.76 -15.84
N ASN A 9 -4.16 22.08 -17.13
CA ASN A 9 -3.22 23.10 -17.58
C ASN A 9 -1.83 22.93 -16.92
N ILE A 10 -1.26 21.72 -17.01
CA ILE A 10 0.03 21.40 -16.42
C ILE A 10 1.16 22.06 -17.21
N GLU A 11 1.85 23.02 -16.61
CA GLU A 11 2.95 23.74 -17.26
C GLU A 11 4.23 22.90 -17.33
N ASN A 12 4.57 22.17 -16.26
CA ASN A 12 5.78 21.34 -16.21
C ASN A 12 5.48 19.87 -16.52
N SER A 13 5.34 19.56 -17.81
CA SER A 13 5.09 18.20 -18.29
C SER A 13 6.18 17.21 -17.89
N THR A 14 7.45 17.65 -17.89
CA THR A 14 8.59 16.80 -17.51
C THR A 14 8.48 16.36 -16.05
N ALA A 15 8.10 17.27 -15.16
CA ALA A 15 7.91 16.93 -13.76
C ALA A 15 6.70 15.98 -13.56
N LEU A 16 5.59 16.18 -14.28
CA LEU A 16 4.44 15.27 -14.23
C LEU A 16 4.84 13.85 -14.66
N GLU A 17 5.57 13.72 -15.75
CA GLU A 17 6.06 12.42 -16.24
C GLU A 17 7.00 11.77 -15.23
N ALA A 18 7.95 12.52 -14.69
CA ALA A 18 8.89 12.02 -13.69
C ALA A 18 8.21 11.59 -12.38
N ILE A 19 7.17 12.33 -11.92
CA ILE A 19 6.35 11.91 -10.77
C ILE A 19 5.62 10.60 -11.09
N THR A 20 4.99 10.50 -12.27
CA THR A 20 4.28 9.30 -12.69
C THR A 20 5.21 8.09 -12.77
N ASP A 21 6.41 8.23 -13.34
CA ASP A 21 7.42 7.17 -13.39
C ASP A 21 7.90 6.77 -12.00
N GLY A 22 8.09 7.75 -11.13
CA GLY A 22 8.41 7.52 -9.72
C GLY A 22 7.34 6.72 -9.00
N LEU A 23 6.06 7.04 -9.20
CA LEU A 23 4.94 6.27 -8.63
C LEU A 23 4.90 4.85 -9.21
N CYS A 24 5.08 4.68 -10.52
CA CYS A 24 5.14 3.37 -11.16
C CYS A 24 6.26 2.49 -10.58
N SER A 25 7.43 3.07 -10.32
CA SER A 25 8.58 2.32 -9.80
C SER A 25 8.53 2.06 -8.29
N SER A 26 7.68 2.77 -7.55
CA SER A 26 7.57 2.67 -6.08
C SER A 26 6.16 2.38 -5.59
N ILE A 27 5.35 1.63 -6.37
CA ILE A 27 4.00 1.22 -5.95
C ILE A 27 4.04 0.55 -4.58
N GLY A 28 3.05 0.82 -3.74
CA GLY A 28 2.97 0.26 -2.40
C GLY A 28 4.00 0.82 -1.39
N SER A 29 4.86 1.76 -1.80
CA SER A 29 5.81 2.38 -0.88
C SER A 29 5.26 3.66 -0.25
N LEU A 30 5.53 3.86 1.05
CA LEU A 30 5.15 5.09 1.73
C LEU A 30 5.88 6.30 1.14
N SER A 31 5.12 7.29 0.71
CA SER A 31 5.63 8.52 0.13
C SER A 31 4.86 9.75 0.60
N ASN A 32 5.45 10.92 0.39
CA ASN A 32 4.80 12.21 0.56
C ASN A 32 5.36 13.21 -0.47
N PRO A 33 4.69 14.35 -0.71
CA PRO A 33 5.14 15.34 -1.71
C PRO A 33 6.57 15.82 -1.50
N GLY A 34 7.00 16.05 -0.26
CA GLY A 34 8.36 16.48 0.06
C GLY A 34 9.42 15.43 -0.29
N LYS A 35 9.16 14.15 0.01
CA LYS A 35 10.05 13.03 -0.37
C LYS A 35 10.18 12.93 -1.90
N ILE A 36 9.07 13.07 -2.62
CA ILE A 36 9.06 13.05 -4.09
C ILE A 36 9.83 14.25 -4.66
N SER A 37 9.58 15.48 -4.19
CA SER A 37 10.29 16.68 -4.60
C SER A 37 11.81 16.53 -4.41
N ASN A 38 12.25 16.05 -3.24
CA ASN A 38 13.66 15.81 -2.95
C ASN A 38 14.27 14.73 -3.86
N SER A 39 13.54 13.66 -4.16
CA SER A 39 13.99 12.60 -5.06
C SER A 39 14.16 13.12 -6.49
N LEU A 40 13.19 13.87 -7.01
CA LEU A 40 13.27 14.48 -8.34
C LEU A 40 14.44 15.43 -8.48
N LYS A 41 14.70 16.25 -7.46
CA LYS A 41 15.83 17.15 -7.41
C LYS A 41 17.17 16.42 -7.40
N SER A 42 17.30 15.37 -6.58
CA SER A 42 18.57 14.66 -6.38
C SER A 42 18.92 13.70 -7.52
N ILE A 43 17.92 13.01 -8.08
CA ILE A 43 18.14 11.95 -9.10
C ILE A 43 18.05 12.50 -10.52
N GLN A 44 17.06 13.38 -10.78
CA GLN A 44 16.75 13.84 -12.13
C GLN A 44 17.06 15.32 -12.36
N ASN A 45 17.59 16.01 -11.35
CA ASN A 45 17.86 17.46 -11.37
C ASN A 45 16.61 18.32 -11.74
N ILE A 46 15.41 17.80 -11.44
CA ILE A 46 14.14 18.52 -11.64
C ILE A 46 13.83 19.28 -10.36
N LYS A 47 13.81 20.62 -10.47
CA LYS A 47 13.45 21.51 -9.36
C LYS A 47 11.94 21.74 -9.38
N ILE A 48 11.25 21.24 -8.38
CA ILE A 48 9.82 21.41 -8.18
C ILE A 48 9.54 21.51 -6.67
N ASP A 49 8.67 22.42 -6.27
CA ASP A 49 8.28 22.55 -4.87
C ASP A 49 7.24 21.50 -4.44
N GLU A 50 7.12 21.34 -3.13
CA GLU A 50 6.25 20.32 -2.54
C GLU A 50 4.76 20.57 -2.86
N GLU A 51 4.32 21.83 -2.93
CA GLU A 51 2.94 22.19 -3.22
C GLU A 51 2.56 21.81 -4.66
N THR A 52 3.45 22.08 -5.60
CA THR A 52 3.27 21.68 -7.02
C THR A 52 3.28 20.16 -7.17
N VAL A 53 4.17 19.44 -6.44
CA VAL A 53 4.14 17.95 -6.42
C VAL A 53 2.81 17.47 -5.90
N LYS A 54 2.29 18.03 -4.81
CA LYS A 54 0.97 17.67 -4.26
C LYS A 54 -0.14 17.88 -5.29
N LYS A 55 -0.16 19.04 -5.95
CA LYS A 55 -1.13 19.33 -7.03
C LYS A 55 -1.06 18.28 -8.16
N TYR A 56 0.13 17.87 -8.57
CA TYR A 56 0.29 16.87 -9.64
C TYR A 56 -0.15 15.48 -9.19
N LEU A 57 0.12 15.10 -7.94
CA LEU A 57 -0.38 13.86 -7.35
C LEU A 57 -1.91 13.85 -7.32
N ASP A 58 -2.53 14.94 -6.93
CA ASP A 58 -4.00 15.07 -6.93
C ASP A 58 -4.55 14.92 -8.36
N CYS A 59 -3.96 15.57 -9.37
CA CYS A 59 -4.36 15.42 -10.77
C CYS A 59 -4.20 13.99 -11.29
N ILE A 60 -3.12 13.29 -10.92
CA ILE A 60 -2.88 11.89 -11.28
C ILE A 60 -3.94 10.98 -10.65
N CYS A 61 -4.29 11.19 -9.39
CA CYS A 61 -5.33 10.44 -8.69
C CYS A 61 -6.72 10.73 -9.26
N ASP A 62 -7.07 11.99 -9.50
CA ASP A 62 -8.34 12.40 -10.08
C ASP A 62 -8.55 11.84 -11.50
N SER A 63 -7.46 11.48 -12.18
CA SER A 63 -7.49 10.85 -13.50
C SER A 63 -7.54 9.32 -13.46
N PHE A 64 -7.73 8.73 -12.29
CA PHE A 64 -7.83 7.29 -12.07
C PHE A 64 -6.60 6.49 -12.55
N LEU A 65 -5.43 7.10 -12.62
CA LEU A 65 -4.18 6.38 -12.90
C LEU A 65 -3.63 5.73 -11.65
N PHE A 66 -3.75 6.41 -10.52
CA PHE A 66 -3.34 5.94 -9.20
C PHE A 66 -4.41 6.27 -8.17
N GLU A 67 -4.48 5.46 -7.15
CA GLU A 67 -5.21 5.76 -5.91
C GLU A 67 -4.22 5.86 -4.74
N GLY A 68 -4.51 6.76 -3.80
CA GLY A 68 -3.69 6.97 -2.61
C GLY A 68 -4.34 6.41 -1.36
N ALA A 69 -3.77 5.35 -0.77
CA ALA A 69 -4.16 4.85 0.54
C ALA A 69 -3.50 5.68 1.64
N GLN A 70 -4.31 6.19 2.55
CA GLN A 70 -3.85 7.06 3.63
C GLN A 70 -3.31 6.23 4.79
N ARG A 71 -2.30 6.74 5.50
CA ARG A 71 -1.76 6.07 6.68
C ARG A 71 -2.62 6.36 7.89
N TYR A 72 -3.06 5.31 8.58
CA TYR A 72 -3.94 5.37 9.75
C TYR A 72 -3.29 4.72 10.98
N ASP A 73 -3.26 5.44 12.10
CA ASP A 73 -2.84 4.88 13.39
C ASP A 73 -3.98 4.07 14.00
N ILE A 74 -3.79 2.77 14.09
CA ILE A 74 -4.80 1.82 14.59
C ILE A 74 -5.11 2.07 16.08
N LYS A 75 -4.09 2.39 16.88
CA LYS A 75 -4.25 2.64 18.33
C LYS A 75 -4.68 4.07 18.62
N GLY A 76 -4.05 5.05 17.98
CA GLY A 76 -4.38 6.46 18.11
C GLY A 76 -5.71 6.85 17.46
N LYS A 77 -6.23 6.01 16.55
CA LYS A 77 -7.46 6.24 15.78
C LYS A 77 -7.44 7.56 15.00
N GLU A 78 -6.30 7.88 14.41
CA GLU A 78 -6.10 9.12 13.66
C GLU A 78 -5.33 8.89 12.35
N TYR A 79 -5.52 9.79 11.39
CA TYR A 79 -4.81 9.76 10.11
C TYR A 79 -3.52 10.55 10.16
N TYR A 80 -2.45 9.98 9.59
CA TYR A 80 -1.23 10.72 9.33
C TYR A 80 -1.42 11.63 8.11
N LYS A 81 -1.25 12.94 8.28
CA LYS A 81 -1.59 13.94 7.26
C LYS A 81 -0.72 13.90 5.99
N SER A 82 0.49 13.36 6.05
CA SER A 82 1.48 13.56 4.99
C SER A 82 1.94 12.31 4.26
N PHE A 83 1.68 11.11 4.78
CA PHE A 83 2.16 9.87 4.17
C PHE A 83 1.01 9.06 3.56
N LYS A 84 1.21 8.64 2.30
CA LYS A 84 0.32 7.73 1.57
C LYS A 84 1.15 6.65 0.88
N LYS A 85 0.55 5.49 0.66
CA LYS A 85 0.97 4.56 -0.39
C LYS A 85 0.15 4.85 -1.64
N TYR A 86 0.77 4.74 -2.80
CA TYR A 86 0.09 4.91 -4.07
C TYR A 86 0.04 3.58 -4.81
N TYR A 87 -1.14 3.21 -5.29
CA TYR A 87 -1.40 1.99 -6.04
C TYR A 87 -1.87 2.34 -7.44
N CYS A 88 -1.32 1.66 -8.45
CA CYS A 88 -1.73 1.85 -9.83
C CYS A 88 -3.04 1.11 -10.07
N VAL A 89 -4.03 1.80 -10.66
CA VAL A 89 -5.33 1.21 -10.96
C VAL A 89 -5.20 0.07 -11.99
N ASP A 90 -4.27 0.20 -12.93
CA ASP A 90 -3.95 -0.83 -13.93
C ASP A 90 -2.46 -1.20 -13.89
N VAL A 91 -2.17 -2.41 -13.37
CA VAL A 91 -0.80 -2.94 -13.28
C VAL A 91 -0.19 -3.15 -14.68
N GLY A 92 -0.99 -3.45 -15.71
CA GLY A 92 -0.52 -3.56 -17.09
C GLY A 92 0.00 -2.23 -17.61
N LEU A 93 -0.73 -1.15 -17.35
CA LEU A 93 -0.32 0.21 -17.70
C LEU A 93 0.98 0.61 -16.96
N ARG A 94 1.08 0.30 -15.66
CA ARG A 94 2.30 0.48 -14.86
C ARG A 94 3.49 -0.25 -15.50
N ASN A 95 3.32 -1.52 -15.85
CA ASN A 95 4.39 -2.34 -16.42
C ASN A 95 4.82 -1.83 -17.80
N ALA A 96 3.87 -1.44 -18.64
CA ALA A 96 4.15 -0.84 -19.95
C ALA A 96 4.95 0.46 -19.81
N ARG A 97 4.60 1.32 -18.86
CA ARG A 97 5.32 2.57 -18.61
C ARG A 97 6.77 2.35 -18.17
N LEU A 98 7.04 1.28 -17.44
CA LEU A 98 8.39 0.87 -17.02
C LEU A 98 9.09 -0.02 -18.05
N ASN A 99 8.54 -0.14 -19.27
CA ASN A 99 9.06 -1.04 -20.32
C ASN A 99 9.26 -2.48 -19.83
N PHE A 100 8.40 -2.96 -18.92
CA PHE A 100 8.44 -4.30 -18.31
C PHE A 100 9.77 -4.65 -17.62
N ARG A 101 10.58 -3.65 -17.23
CA ARG A 101 11.91 -3.87 -16.63
C ARG A 101 11.88 -4.13 -15.12
N GLN A 102 10.82 -3.69 -14.44
CA GLN A 102 10.67 -3.83 -12.99
C GLN A 102 9.49 -4.76 -12.70
N GLN A 103 9.79 -6.00 -12.36
CA GLN A 103 8.80 -7.01 -11.99
C GLN A 103 8.98 -7.41 -10.52
N GLU A 104 8.80 -6.45 -9.63
CA GLU A 104 8.82 -6.68 -8.18
C GLU A 104 7.50 -7.33 -7.77
N ILE A 105 7.47 -8.65 -7.83
CA ILE A 105 6.25 -9.46 -7.68
C ILE A 105 5.53 -9.22 -6.35
N THR A 106 6.27 -8.91 -5.28
CA THR A 106 5.70 -8.58 -3.97
C THR A 106 4.87 -7.31 -4.02
N HIS A 107 5.39 -6.24 -4.61
CA HIS A 107 4.66 -4.98 -4.77
C HIS A 107 3.50 -5.08 -5.77
N ILE A 108 3.68 -5.87 -6.83
CA ILE A 108 2.61 -6.14 -7.79
C ILE A 108 1.46 -6.89 -7.10
N MET A 109 1.77 -7.92 -6.30
CA MET A 109 0.77 -8.66 -5.53
C MET A 109 0.02 -7.74 -4.55
N GLU A 110 0.74 -6.91 -3.81
CA GLU A 110 0.16 -5.92 -2.91
C GLU A 110 -0.80 -4.98 -3.67
N ASN A 111 -0.38 -4.48 -4.83
CA ASN A 111 -1.23 -3.62 -5.67
C ASN A 111 -2.48 -4.36 -6.19
N VAL A 112 -2.37 -5.63 -6.57
CA VAL A 112 -3.51 -6.45 -7.00
C VAL A 112 -4.52 -6.64 -5.87
N ILE A 113 -4.05 -6.93 -4.65
CA ILE A 113 -4.90 -7.04 -3.47
C ILE A 113 -5.61 -5.71 -3.18
N TYR A 114 -4.89 -4.58 -3.25
CA TYR A 114 -5.48 -3.26 -3.10
C TYR A 114 -6.62 -3.04 -4.09
N ASN A 115 -6.36 -3.25 -5.39
CA ASN A 115 -7.34 -3.05 -6.45
C ASN A 115 -8.58 -3.95 -6.26
N GLU A 116 -8.39 -5.20 -5.84
CA GLU A 116 -9.49 -6.11 -5.56
C GLU A 116 -10.34 -5.65 -4.37
N LEU A 117 -9.71 -5.19 -3.29
CA LEU A 117 -10.44 -4.61 -2.15
C LEU A 117 -11.27 -3.40 -2.57
N ARG A 118 -10.70 -2.52 -3.41
CA ARG A 118 -11.41 -1.35 -3.96
C ARG A 118 -12.57 -1.77 -4.87
N ALA A 119 -12.37 -2.78 -5.73
CA ALA A 119 -13.42 -3.31 -6.60
C ALA A 119 -14.58 -3.94 -5.82
N ARG A 120 -14.34 -4.39 -4.58
CA ARG A 120 -15.35 -4.89 -3.64
C ARG A 120 -15.94 -3.81 -2.74
N ASP A 121 -15.78 -2.53 -3.09
CA ASP A 121 -16.31 -1.36 -2.37
C ASP A 121 -15.75 -1.17 -0.95
N TYR A 122 -14.56 -1.72 -0.63
CA TYR A 122 -13.88 -1.39 0.62
C TYR A 122 -13.18 -0.04 0.54
N MET A 123 -13.29 0.75 1.60
CA MET A 123 -12.34 1.82 1.87
C MET A 123 -11.05 1.19 2.38
N VAL A 124 -9.92 1.56 1.79
CA VAL A 124 -8.63 0.92 2.09
C VAL A 124 -7.62 1.95 2.55
N ASP A 125 -7.12 1.76 3.77
CA ASP A 125 -6.06 2.56 4.37
C ASP A 125 -4.83 1.68 4.65
N VAL A 126 -3.67 2.30 4.84
CA VAL A 126 -2.45 1.65 5.33
C VAL A 126 -2.45 1.71 6.85
N GLY A 127 -2.40 0.54 7.51
CA GLY A 127 -2.38 0.48 8.96
C GLY A 127 -1.00 0.75 9.56
N MET A 128 -0.98 1.42 10.70
CA MET A 128 0.19 1.52 11.55
C MET A 128 -0.19 1.15 12.98
N VAL A 129 0.63 0.31 13.61
CA VAL A 129 0.48 -0.02 15.02
C VAL A 129 1.79 0.18 15.75
N GLU A 130 1.78 0.98 16.79
CA GLU A 130 2.95 1.22 17.64
C GLU A 130 2.98 0.23 18.81
N SER A 131 4.13 -0.33 19.05
CA SER A 131 4.35 -1.24 20.18
C SER A 131 5.63 -0.89 20.90
N ARG A 132 5.60 -0.97 22.23
CA ARG A 132 6.77 -0.80 23.08
C ARG A 132 7.50 -2.12 23.20
N GLU A 133 8.76 -2.15 22.81
CA GLU A 133 9.59 -3.35 22.87
C GLU A 133 10.93 -3.09 23.57
N MET A 134 11.48 -4.11 24.20
CA MET A 134 12.83 -4.05 24.80
C MET A 134 13.85 -4.41 23.72
N ARG A 135 14.75 -3.48 23.38
CA ARG A 135 15.92 -3.70 22.53
C ARG A 135 17.20 -3.32 23.26
N ASN A 136 18.15 -4.22 23.31
CA ASN A 136 19.44 -3.99 23.97
C ASN A 136 19.32 -3.39 25.39
N GLY A 137 18.33 -3.87 26.18
CA GLY A 137 18.06 -3.39 27.53
C GLY A 137 17.39 -2.01 27.63
N LYS A 138 17.03 -1.39 26.49
CA LYS A 138 16.28 -0.13 26.44
C LYS A 138 14.87 -0.36 25.88
N SER A 139 13.93 0.39 26.43
CA SER A 139 12.54 0.36 25.94
C SER A 139 12.39 1.34 24.79
N GLU A 140 12.00 0.85 23.62
CA GLU A 140 11.82 1.62 22.40
C GLU A 140 10.41 1.45 21.85
N TYR A 141 9.88 2.51 21.24
CA TYR A 141 8.64 2.43 20.47
C TYR A 141 8.96 2.02 19.05
N ILE A 142 8.38 0.92 18.61
CA ILE A 142 8.54 0.39 17.26
C ILE A 142 7.21 0.49 16.53
N GLN A 143 7.24 1.05 15.33
CA GLN A 143 6.09 1.14 14.44
C GLN A 143 6.07 -0.07 13.53
N TYR A 144 4.94 -0.76 13.48
CA TYR A 144 4.67 -1.88 12.58
C TYR A 144 3.62 -1.47 11.58
N GLU A 145 3.90 -1.70 10.31
CA GLU A 145 2.95 -1.48 9.23
C GLU A 145 2.02 -2.68 9.07
N VAL A 146 0.77 -2.41 8.76
CA VAL A 146 -0.22 -3.36 8.28
C VAL A 146 -0.61 -2.89 6.88
N ASP A 147 -0.43 -3.72 5.87
CA ASP A 147 -0.56 -3.29 4.48
C ASP A 147 -1.92 -2.68 4.21
N PHE A 148 -3.00 -3.30 4.70
CA PHE A 148 -4.33 -2.77 4.49
C PHE A 148 -5.22 -2.84 5.74
N ILE A 149 -5.96 -1.75 5.94
CA ILE A 149 -7.19 -1.72 6.75
C ILE A 149 -8.32 -1.58 5.74
N ALA A 150 -9.08 -2.66 5.53
CA ALA A 150 -10.23 -2.66 4.63
C ALA A 150 -11.51 -2.50 5.44
N THR A 151 -12.30 -1.46 5.14
CA THR A 151 -13.52 -1.12 5.88
C THR A 151 -14.70 -0.97 4.93
N ASN A 152 -15.82 -1.63 5.23
CA ASN A 152 -17.09 -1.43 4.53
C ASN A 152 -18.24 -1.47 5.57
N GLY A 153 -18.83 -0.32 5.84
CA GLY A 153 -19.84 -0.16 6.89
C GLY A 153 -19.29 -0.53 8.28
N ILE A 154 -19.80 -1.60 8.86
CA ILE A 154 -19.37 -2.12 10.18
C ILE A 154 -18.23 -3.14 10.08
N ASP A 155 -17.99 -3.65 8.89
CA ASP A 155 -16.96 -4.67 8.64
C ASP A 155 -15.59 -4.01 8.54
N LYS A 156 -14.64 -4.57 9.25
CA LYS A 156 -13.23 -4.15 9.22
C LYS A 156 -12.32 -5.37 9.22
N TYR A 157 -11.31 -5.31 8.36
CA TYR A 157 -10.30 -6.34 8.21
C TYR A 157 -8.91 -5.72 8.25
N TYR A 158 -7.97 -6.40 8.91
CA TYR A 158 -6.55 -6.10 8.87
C TYR A 158 -5.88 -7.13 7.98
N ILE A 159 -5.28 -6.69 6.90
CA ILE A 159 -4.76 -7.58 5.86
C ILE A 159 -3.28 -7.30 5.63
N GLN A 160 -2.48 -8.37 5.64
CA GLN A 160 -1.06 -8.36 5.29
C GLN A 160 -0.87 -9.13 3.99
N SER A 161 -0.05 -8.60 3.09
CA SER A 161 0.36 -9.23 1.84
C SER A 161 1.73 -9.86 2.01
N ALA A 162 1.85 -11.17 1.83
CA ALA A 162 3.13 -11.88 1.91
C ALA A 162 3.29 -12.79 0.70
N TYR A 163 4.21 -12.47 -0.22
CA TYR A 163 4.37 -13.29 -1.43
C TYR A 163 4.66 -14.76 -1.12
N SER A 164 5.52 -15.03 -0.14
CA SER A 164 5.81 -16.39 0.32
C SER A 164 6.24 -16.40 1.78
N MET A 165 5.85 -17.45 2.51
CA MET A 165 6.19 -17.67 3.92
C MET A 165 6.74 -19.09 4.14
N PRO A 166 7.92 -19.44 3.56
CA PRO A 166 8.43 -20.81 3.55
C PRO A 166 8.92 -21.31 4.91
N THR A 167 9.35 -20.41 5.80
CA THR A 167 9.88 -20.76 7.13
C THR A 167 9.00 -20.21 8.25
N GLU A 168 9.11 -20.81 9.44
CA GLU A 168 8.38 -20.35 10.61
C GLU A 168 8.80 -18.93 11.02
N GLU A 169 10.10 -18.58 10.92
CA GLU A 169 10.60 -17.23 11.21
C GLU A 169 9.94 -16.21 10.28
N LYS A 170 9.80 -16.53 8.98
CA LYS A 170 9.14 -15.65 8.01
C LYS A 170 7.67 -15.49 8.33
N ARG A 171 6.96 -16.57 8.71
CA ARG A 171 5.56 -16.50 9.15
C ARG A 171 5.39 -15.59 10.36
N GLN A 172 6.23 -15.77 11.39
CA GLN A 172 6.18 -14.94 12.60
C GLN A 172 6.47 -13.47 12.29
N GLN A 173 7.34 -13.19 11.33
CA GLN A 173 7.62 -11.83 10.88
C GLN A 173 6.37 -11.19 10.25
N GLU A 174 5.67 -11.90 9.35
CA GLU A 174 4.46 -11.39 8.69
C GLU A 174 3.28 -11.26 9.67
N PHE A 175 3.17 -12.15 10.66
CA PHE A 175 2.13 -12.06 11.69
C PHE A 175 2.38 -10.95 12.72
N LYS A 176 3.61 -10.45 12.83
CA LYS A 176 4.04 -9.59 13.93
C LYS A 176 3.21 -8.32 14.05
N SER A 177 2.95 -7.63 12.96
CA SER A 177 2.13 -6.42 12.95
C SER A 177 0.70 -6.70 13.41
N LEU A 178 0.09 -7.75 12.89
CA LEU A 178 -1.29 -8.17 13.19
C LEU A 178 -1.46 -8.59 14.67
N LYS A 179 -0.46 -9.27 15.25
CA LYS A 179 -0.46 -9.65 16.68
C LYS A 179 -0.41 -8.45 17.62
N LYS A 180 0.07 -7.28 17.16
CA LYS A 180 0.10 -6.05 17.98
C LYS A 180 -1.22 -5.29 18.01
N ILE A 181 -2.20 -5.70 17.20
CA ILE A 181 -3.54 -5.12 17.16
C ILE A 181 -4.39 -5.79 18.23
N GLY A 182 -4.90 -5.01 19.19
CA GLY A 182 -5.61 -5.52 20.36
C GLY A 182 -7.12 -5.64 20.22
N ASP A 183 -7.69 -5.26 19.05
CA ASP A 183 -9.13 -5.41 18.82
C ASP A 183 -9.49 -6.79 18.21
N SER A 184 -10.79 -7.07 18.13
CA SER A 184 -11.34 -8.36 17.70
C SER A 184 -11.66 -8.46 16.20
N PHE A 185 -11.35 -7.44 15.41
CA PHE A 185 -11.56 -7.49 13.97
C PHE A 185 -10.67 -8.56 13.32
N ARG A 186 -11.18 -9.15 12.24
CA ARG A 186 -10.48 -10.25 11.55
C ARG A 186 -9.12 -9.79 11.01
N LYS A 187 -8.13 -10.65 11.24
CA LYS A 187 -6.75 -10.49 10.81
C LYS A 187 -6.44 -11.54 9.76
N ILE A 188 -5.96 -11.10 8.60
CA ILE A 188 -5.80 -11.96 7.43
C ILE A 188 -4.40 -11.76 6.86
N VAL A 189 -3.76 -12.86 6.47
CA VAL A 189 -2.56 -12.83 5.62
C VAL A 189 -2.90 -13.47 4.30
N ILE A 190 -2.68 -12.75 3.21
CA ILE A 190 -2.84 -13.25 1.85
C ILE A 190 -1.46 -13.61 1.32
N VAL A 191 -1.30 -14.87 0.90
CA VAL A 191 -0.03 -15.39 0.37
C VAL A 191 -0.10 -15.67 -1.12
N GLY A 192 1.02 -15.52 -1.83
CA GLY A 192 1.10 -15.82 -3.26
C GLY A 192 0.99 -17.31 -3.58
N ASP A 193 1.28 -18.16 -2.60
CA ASP A 193 1.23 -19.62 -2.75
C ASP A 193 -0.24 -20.11 -2.80
N ASP A 194 -0.49 -21.18 -3.56
CA ASP A 194 -1.80 -21.85 -3.58
C ASP A 194 -1.90 -22.80 -2.40
N ILE A 195 -2.54 -22.33 -1.34
CA ILE A 195 -2.71 -23.07 -0.08
C ILE A 195 -4.17 -23.16 0.31
N ALA A 196 -4.55 -24.22 1.05
CA ALA A 196 -5.84 -24.27 1.73
C ALA A 196 -5.90 -23.21 2.83
N THR A 197 -7.01 -22.49 2.92
CA THR A 197 -7.22 -21.52 4.00
C THR A 197 -7.21 -22.19 5.35
N TYR A 198 -6.51 -21.58 6.29
CA TYR A 198 -6.50 -21.99 7.69
C TYR A 198 -6.47 -20.80 8.63
N THR A 199 -6.86 -21.00 9.88
CA THR A 199 -6.68 -20.01 10.95
C THR A 199 -5.69 -20.57 11.97
N ASN A 200 -4.68 -19.78 12.30
CA ASN A 200 -3.67 -20.17 13.27
C ASN A 200 -4.17 -19.99 14.73
N GLU A 201 -3.35 -20.37 15.70
CA GLU A 201 -3.65 -20.25 17.14
C GLU A 201 -3.81 -18.80 17.63
N ASP A 202 -3.27 -17.82 16.90
CA ASP A 202 -3.45 -16.38 17.19
C ASP A 202 -4.74 -15.80 16.59
N GLY A 203 -5.58 -16.63 15.94
CA GLY A 203 -6.80 -16.20 15.27
C GLY A 203 -6.56 -15.48 13.93
N ILE A 204 -5.35 -15.58 13.35
CA ILE A 204 -5.01 -15.00 12.06
C ILE A 204 -5.37 -16.00 10.96
N THR A 205 -6.21 -15.58 10.02
CA THR A 205 -6.57 -16.38 8.85
C THR A 205 -5.49 -16.22 7.78
N VAL A 206 -5.00 -17.32 7.25
CA VAL A 206 -4.04 -17.35 6.11
C VAL A 206 -4.72 -17.98 4.91
N MET A 207 -4.68 -17.29 3.77
CA MET A 207 -5.31 -17.77 2.53
C MET A 207 -4.44 -17.48 1.31
N GLY A 208 -4.62 -18.26 0.26
CA GLY A 208 -3.95 -18.04 -1.02
C GLY A 208 -4.53 -16.85 -1.81
N LEU A 209 -3.68 -16.20 -2.60
CA LEU A 209 -4.09 -15.05 -3.43
C LEU A 209 -5.23 -15.41 -4.40
N PHE A 210 -5.13 -16.55 -5.08
CA PHE A 210 -6.19 -16.98 -6.03
C PHE A 210 -7.51 -17.23 -5.32
N GLN A 211 -7.50 -17.81 -4.12
CA GLN A 211 -8.70 -17.98 -3.33
C GLN A 211 -9.31 -16.64 -2.93
N PHE A 212 -8.49 -15.65 -2.55
CA PHE A 212 -8.95 -14.30 -2.27
C PHE A 212 -9.57 -13.66 -3.52
N LEU A 213 -8.94 -13.74 -4.68
CA LEU A 213 -9.40 -13.08 -5.91
C LEU A 213 -10.65 -13.72 -6.52
N LEU A 214 -10.80 -15.06 -6.44
CA LEU A 214 -11.87 -15.80 -7.11
C LEU A 214 -13.11 -16.02 -6.26
N ASN A 215 -13.03 -15.82 -4.94
CA ASN A 215 -14.15 -16.00 -4.03
C ASN A 215 -14.63 -14.65 -3.46
N ASN A 216 -15.75 -14.15 -3.97
CA ASN A 216 -16.33 -12.87 -3.55
C ASN A 216 -16.81 -12.87 -2.07
N ASP A 217 -17.04 -14.03 -1.48
CA ASP A 217 -17.55 -14.17 -0.11
C ASP A 217 -16.44 -14.45 0.93
N VAL A 218 -15.20 -14.46 0.53
CA VAL A 218 -14.05 -14.85 1.38
C VAL A 218 -13.85 -13.92 2.59
N LEU A 219 -14.31 -12.68 2.50
CA LEU A 219 -14.26 -11.70 3.59
C LEU A 219 -15.56 -11.63 4.42
N LYS A 220 -16.63 -12.27 3.97
CA LYS A 220 -17.90 -12.32 4.68
C LYS A 220 -17.92 -13.32 5.84
#